data_ee9c4dcb6431b861b997045781abdc29
#
_entry.id   ee9c4dcb6431b861b997045781abdc29
#
_cell.length_a   1.000
_cell.length_b   1.000
_cell.length_c   1.000
_cell.angle_alpha   90.00
_cell.angle_beta   90.00
_cell.angle_gamma   90.00
#
_symmetry.space_group_name_H-M   'P 1'
#
loop_
_entity.id
_entity.type
_entity.pdbx_description
1 polymer ?
#
loop_
_entity_poly.entity_id
_entity_poly.type
_entity_poly.pdbx_seq_one_letter_code
_entity_poly.pdbx_strand_id
1 'polypeptide(L)'
;QGLVSDVCIKRKVRNYVHLLKGLQKPYDIFIREGNVLNPLIQEKRNEADEANDDEKKAVKSGREVMCAQYYDIRTFGAVMSTSDEKTEEPDTEGKTPKGKKAKSNKKIKGLGVVRGPVQFTFARSIDPISSKSNSVTRCCITKERDASDKDNTIGNKYTVSYGLYRMHGFISATDAVKTGFSERDKDLLFESLINAFENDRSAARGEMNPRGLIIFKHESPLG
;
A
#
# COMPACT_ATOMS: atom_id res chain seq x y z
N GLN A 1 -4.38 24.53 6.11
CA GLN A 1 -3.14 23.77 6.07
C GLN A 1 -3.34 22.54 5.16
N GLY A 2 -2.39 22.32 4.24
CA GLY A 2 -2.42 21.15 3.36
C GLY A 2 -1.92 19.90 4.07
N LEU A 3 -2.49 18.74 3.71
CA LEU A 3 -2.10 17.45 4.25
C LEU A 3 -1.76 16.48 3.11
N VAL A 4 -0.70 15.70 3.29
CA VAL A 4 -0.39 14.52 2.49
C VAL A 4 -0.31 13.33 3.45
N SER A 5 -1.10 12.30 3.20
CA SER A 5 -1.15 11.13 4.06
C SER A 5 0.15 10.31 3.97
N ASP A 6 0.47 9.61 5.06
CA ASP A 6 1.61 8.68 5.11
C ASP A 6 1.50 7.57 4.07
N VAL A 7 0.28 7.07 3.81
CA VAL A 7 0.04 6.04 2.79
C VAL A 7 0.35 6.53 1.36
N CYS A 8 0.19 7.83 1.09
CA CYS A 8 0.60 8.42 -0.17
C CYS A 8 2.12 8.29 -0.36
N ILE A 9 2.90 8.65 0.65
CA ILE A 9 4.36 8.53 0.61
C ILE A 9 4.81 7.07 0.57
N LYS A 10 4.21 6.21 1.40
CA LYS A 10 4.47 4.75 1.35
C LYS A 10 4.22 4.15 -0.03
N ARG A 11 3.18 4.62 -0.75
CA ARG A 11 2.93 4.20 -2.14
C ARG A 11 4.05 4.65 -3.08
N LYS A 12 4.59 5.87 -2.92
CA LYS A 12 5.72 6.33 -3.74
C LYS A 12 6.96 5.47 -3.53
N VAL A 13 7.26 5.15 -2.26
CA VAL A 13 8.36 4.22 -1.91
C VAL A 13 8.15 2.86 -2.58
N ARG A 14 6.95 2.27 -2.46
CA ARG A 14 6.63 0.98 -3.12
C ARG A 14 6.81 1.02 -4.63
N ASN A 15 6.32 2.09 -5.26
CA ASN A 15 6.46 2.26 -6.71
C ASN A 15 7.93 2.37 -7.13
N TYR A 16 8.74 3.12 -6.40
CA TYR A 16 10.16 3.25 -6.68
C TYR A 16 10.89 1.90 -6.54
N VAL A 17 10.65 1.19 -5.45
CA VAL A 17 11.25 -0.13 -5.22
C VAL A 17 10.82 -1.13 -6.30
N HIS A 18 9.55 -1.13 -6.69
CA HIS A 18 9.06 -1.95 -7.80
C HIS A 18 9.80 -1.66 -9.11
N LEU A 19 9.95 -0.39 -9.47
CA LEU A 19 10.67 0.01 -10.69
C LEU A 19 12.14 -0.40 -10.67
N LEU A 20 12.79 -0.23 -9.53
CA LEU A 20 14.22 -0.50 -9.40
C LEU A 20 14.54 -1.99 -9.27
N LYS A 21 13.70 -2.76 -8.58
CA LYS A 21 13.96 -4.17 -8.22
C LYS A 21 13.10 -5.19 -8.97
N GLY A 22 12.07 -4.76 -9.73
CA GLY A 22 11.29 -5.60 -10.63
C GLY A 22 10.46 -6.69 -9.95
N LEU A 23 9.93 -6.46 -8.75
CA LEU A 23 9.11 -7.41 -7.98
C LEU A 23 9.80 -8.77 -7.70
N GLN A 24 11.12 -8.77 -7.61
CA GLN A 24 11.87 -9.98 -7.30
C GLN A 24 12.12 -10.10 -5.80
N LYS A 25 12.05 -11.33 -5.28
CA LYS A 25 12.47 -11.61 -3.89
C LYS A 25 13.92 -11.17 -3.67
N PRO A 26 14.24 -10.54 -2.56
CA PRO A 26 13.44 -10.20 -1.37
C PRO A 26 12.74 -8.83 -1.45
N TYR A 27 12.60 -8.23 -2.62
CA TYR A 27 12.08 -6.86 -2.83
C TYR A 27 10.70 -6.83 -3.52
N ASP A 28 9.95 -7.93 -3.45
CA ASP A 28 8.57 -7.95 -3.92
C ASP A 28 7.69 -6.98 -3.09
N ILE A 29 6.58 -6.53 -3.67
CA ILE A 29 5.66 -5.59 -3.06
C ILE A 29 4.31 -6.26 -2.84
N PHE A 30 3.90 -6.37 -1.58
CA PHE A 30 2.64 -6.97 -1.18
C PHE A 30 1.44 -6.07 -1.51
N ILE A 31 1.51 -4.79 -1.09
CA ILE A 31 0.44 -3.82 -1.34
C ILE A 31 0.72 -3.08 -2.65
N ARG A 32 0.23 -3.63 -3.75
CA ARG A 32 0.32 -3.04 -5.10
C ARG A 32 -1.02 -3.10 -5.82
N GLU A 33 -1.17 -2.28 -6.83
CA GLU A 33 -2.36 -2.25 -7.68
C GLU A 33 -2.57 -3.61 -8.39
N GLY A 34 -3.82 -4.08 -8.37
CA GLY A 34 -4.20 -5.36 -8.97
C GLY A 34 -3.95 -6.60 -8.11
N ASN A 35 -3.27 -6.51 -6.97
CA ASN A 35 -3.11 -7.65 -6.06
C ASN A 35 -4.40 -7.94 -5.29
N VAL A 36 -4.71 -9.23 -5.18
CA VAL A 36 -5.73 -9.75 -4.25
C VAL A 36 -5.01 -10.34 -3.04
N LEU A 37 -5.17 -9.74 -1.88
CA LEU A 37 -4.31 -10.02 -0.71
C LEU A 37 -4.66 -11.32 0.00
N ASN A 38 -5.95 -11.64 0.14
CA ASN A 38 -6.40 -12.83 0.90
C ASN A 38 -5.83 -14.14 0.35
N PRO A 39 -5.85 -14.42 -0.96
CA PRO A 39 -5.23 -15.63 -1.50
C PRO A 39 -3.73 -15.74 -1.21
N LEU A 40 -2.99 -14.62 -1.30
CA LEU A 40 -1.55 -14.60 -1.00
C LEU A 40 -1.26 -14.90 0.47
N ILE A 41 -2.08 -14.33 1.39
CA ILE A 41 -1.97 -14.60 2.82
C ILE A 41 -2.29 -16.06 3.12
N GLN A 42 -3.34 -16.60 2.49
CA GLN A 42 -3.78 -17.96 2.72
C GLN A 42 -2.78 -18.99 2.20
N GLU A 43 -2.21 -18.76 1.02
CA GLU A 43 -1.13 -19.61 0.47
C GLU A 43 0.01 -19.75 1.48
N LYS A 44 0.53 -18.62 1.97
CA LYS A 44 1.64 -18.61 2.93
C LYS A 44 1.25 -19.14 4.31
N ARG A 45 0.00 -19.01 4.68
CA ARG A 45 -0.52 -19.62 5.89
C ARG A 45 -0.59 -21.15 5.77
N ASN A 46 -1.08 -21.66 4.65
CA ASN A 46 -1.16 -23.11 4.41
C ASN A 46 0.25 -23.74 4.37
N GLU A 47 1.20 -23.12 3.66
CA GLU A 47 2.60 -23.56 3.65
C GLU A 47 3.20 -23.63 5.07
N ALA A 48 2.86 -22.64 5.91
CA ALA A 48 3.33 -22.61 7.30
C ALA A 48 2.63 -23.62 8.21
N ASP A 49 1.33 -23.90 8.00
CA ASP A 49 0.58 -24.93 8.74
C ASP A 49 1.09 -26.34 8.39
N GLU A 50 1.44 -26.61 7.12
CA GLU A 50 2.03 -27.88 6.69
C GLU A 50 3.43 -28.14 7.29
N ALA A 51 4.18 -27.05 7.52
CA ALA A 51 5.53 -27.13 8.08
C ALA A 51 5.58 -27.15 9.61
N ASN A 52 4.47 -26.89 10.31
CA ASN A 52 4.44 -26.76 11.76
C ASN A 52 3.14 -27.31 12.36
N ASP A 53 3.27 -28.23 13.33
CA ASP A 53 2.13 -28.82 14.04
C ASP A 53 1.45 -27.84 15.04
N ASP A 54 2.17 -26.79 15.48
CA ASP A 54 1.70 -25.79 16.42
C ASP A 54 1.22 -24.53 15.69
N GLU A 55 -0.05 -24.16 15.88
CA GLU A 55 -0.67 -23.00 15.23
C GLU A 55 0.08 -21.69 15.49
N LYS A 56 0.63 -21.49 16.71
CA LYS A 56 1.39 -20.28 17.03
C LYS A 56 2.73 -20.24 16.30
N LYS A 57 3.38 -21.39 16.14
CA LYS A 57 4.63 -21.51 15.37
C LYS A 57 4.37 -21.30 13.89
N ALA A 58 3.29 -21.86 13.35
CA ALA A 58 2.88 -21.67 11.97
C ALA A 58 2.60 -20.18 11.65
N VAL A 59 1.87 -19.46 12.53
CA VAL A 59 1.64 -18.01 12.36
C VAL A 59 2.96 -17.23 12.36
N LYS A 60 3.88 -17.56 13.26
CA LYS A 60 5.18 -16.90 13.35
C LYS A 60 6.01 -17.15 12.09
N SER A 61 6.14 -18.40 11.68
CA SER A 61 6.86 -18.83 10.48
C SER A 61 6.29 -18.17 9.22
N GLY A 62 4.96 -18.15 9.06
CA GLY A 62 4.31 -17.47 7.94
C GLY A 62 4.62 -15.96 7.89
N ARG A 63 4.65 -15.26 9.04
CA ARG A 63 5.06 -13.85 9.10
C ARG A 63 6.51 -13.63 8.70
N GLU A 64 7.41 -14.50 9.12
CA GLU A 64 8.83 -14.45 8.77
C GLU A 64 9.03 -14.63 7.27
N VAL A 65 8.32 -15.56 6.63
CA VAL A 65 8.33 -15.76 5.18
C VAL A 65 7.81 -14.52 4.44
N MET A 66 6.69 -13.94 4.91
CA MET A 66 6.14 -12.72 4.32
C MET A 66 7.12 -11.54 4.44
N CYS A 67 7.75 -11.35 5.59
CA CYS A 67 8.78 -10.31 5.77
C CYS A 67 10.00 -10.56 4.87
N ALA A 68 10.44 -11.81 4.73
CA ALA A 68 11.59 -12.16 3.89
C ALA A 68 11.33 -11.91 2.40
N GLN A 69 10.09 -12.12 1.95
CA GLN A 69 9.71 -11.97 0.55
C GLN A 69 9.38 -10.52 0.17
N TYR A 70 8.57 -9.84 1.02
CA TYR A 70 7.98 -8.55 0.70
C TYR A 70 8.69 -7.40 1.42
N TYR A 71 9.30 -6.52 0.64
CA TYR A 71 9.99 -5.33 1.15
C TYR A 71 9.07 -4.43 1.97
N ASP A 72 7.86 -4.18 1.50
CA ASP A 72 6.93 -3.27 2.15
C ASP A 72 6.34 -3.84 3.46
N ILE A 73 6.22 -5.16 3.60
CA ILE A 73 5.82 -5.79 4.87
C ILE A 73 6.92 -5.62 5.91
N ARG A 74 8.17 -5.94 5.59
CA ARG A 74 9.27 -5.80 6.58
C ARG A 74 9.64 -4.35 6.87
N THR A 75 9.28 -3.41 5.98
CA THR A 75 9.53 -1.97 6.15
C THR A 75 8.39 -1.28 6.91
N PHE A 76 7.16 -1.39 6.43
CA PHE A 76 6.00 -0.64 6.92
C PHE A 76 5.05 -1.48 7.77
N GLY A 77 5.18 -2.80 7.71
CA GLY A 77 4.24 -3.73 8.31
C GLY A 77 3.00 -3.97 7.44
N ALA A 78 2.18 -4.91 7.87
CA ALA A 78 0.91 -5.21 7.23
C ALA A 78 -0.08 -5.82 8.22
N VAL A 79 -1.38 -5.59 7.95
CA VAL A 79 -2.48 -6.31 8.58
C VAL A 79 -2.85 -7.47 7.65
N MET A 80 -2.57 -8.69 8.09
CA MET A 80 -2.81 -9.92 7.36
C MET A 80 -3.90 -10.76 8.04
N SER A 81 -4.89 -10.08 8.62
CA SER A 81 -6.10 -10.71 9.14
C SER A 81 -7.07 -10.89 7.99
N THR A 82 -7.55 -12.10 7.81
CA THR A 82 -8.58 -12.39 6.82
C THR A 82 -9.95 -12.35 7.51
N SER A 83 -10.90 -11.63 6.94
CA SER A 83 -12.30 -11.72 7.31
C SER A 83 -12.96 -12.87 6.55
N ASP A 84 -13.99 -13.48 7.14
CA ASP A 84 -14.81 -14.49 6.45
C ASP A 84 -15.42 -13.86 5.18
N GLU A 85 -14.95 -14.25 4.00
CA GLU A 85 -15.59 -13.89 2.76
C GLU A 85 -16.89 -14.70 2.66
N LYS A 86 -18.02 -13.99 2.72
CA LYS A 86 -19.27 -14.55 2.21
C LYS A 86 -19.12 -14.58 0.70
N THR A 87 -18.92 -15.75 0.14
CA THR A 87 -19.04 -15.97 -1.32
C THR A 87 -20.51 -15.74 -1.68
N GLU A 88 -20.82 -14.55 -2.17
CA GLU A 88 -22.05 -14.31 -2.92
C GLU A 88 -21.87 -14.96 -4.28
N GLU A 89 -22.49 -16.13 -4.46
CA GLU A 89 -22.65 -16.70 -5.80
C GLU A 89 -23.59 -15.77 -6.59
N PRO A 90 -23.29 -15.48 -7.87
CA PRO A 90 -24.20 -14.71 -8.70
C PRO A 90 -25.54 -15.48 -8.81
N ASP A 91 -26.63 -14.79 -8.45
CA ASP A 91 -27.99 -15.28 -8.62
C ASP A 91 -28.25 -15.60 -10.10
N THR A 92 -28.12 -16.86 -10.47
CA THR A 92 -28.71 -17.40 -11.69
C THR A 92 -30.15 -17.80 -11.34
N GLU A 93 -31.10 -17.01 -11.81
CA GLU A 93 -32.52 -17.32 -11.75
C GLU A 93 -32.82 -18.70 -12.33
N GLY A 94 -33.43 -19.56 -11.54
CA GLY A 94 -34.09 -20.74 -12.06
C GLY A 94 -34.12 -21.98 -11.17
N LYS A 95 -35.21 -22.11 -10.40
CA LYS A 95 -35.80 -23.37 -9.88
C LYS A 95 -35.17 -24.10 -8.69
N THR A 96 -35.89 -23.99 -7.54
CA THR A 96 -35.85 -24.92 -6.39
C THR A 96 -36.00 -26.40 -6.79
N PRO A 97 -35.34 -27.35 -6.05
CA PRO A 97 -35.97 -27.84 -4.82
C PRO A 97 -35.00 -28.10 -3.63
N LYS A 98 -35.63 -28.14 -2.49
CA LYS A 98 -35.14 -28.39 -1.13
C LYS A 98 -34.05 -29.47 -1.01
N GLY A 99 -32.91 -29.05 -0.47
CA GLY A 99 -31.89 -29.92 0.07
C GLY A 99 -30.85 -29.07 0.80
N LYS A 100 -30.96 -28.97 2.14
CA LYS A 100 -30.00 -28.29 3.00
C LYS A 100 -28.63 -28.98 2.85
N LYS A 101 -27.78 -28.49 1.94
CA LYS A 101 -26.35 -28.75 2.02
C LYS A 101 -25.76 -27.71 2.97
N ALA A 102 -25.23 -28.17 4.09
CA ALA A 102 -24.47 -27.36 5.02
C ALA A 102 -23.32 -26.68 4.27
N LYS A 103 -23.39 -25.36 4.09
CA LYS A 103 -22.28 -24.55 3.57
C LYS A 103 -21.19 -24.63 4.64
N SER A 104 -20.11 -25.35 4.38
CA SER A 104 -18.91 -25.29 5.19
C SER A 104 -18.29 -23.91 4.98
N ASN A 105 -18.53 -23.00 5.92
CA ASN A 105 -17.76 -21.76 6.01
C ASN A 105 -16.31 -22.15 6.29
N LYS A 106 -15.50 -22.25 5.26
CA LYS A 106 -14.07 -22.46 5.39
C LYS A 106 -13.50 -21.17 6.00
N LYS A 107 -13.29 -21.18 7.30
CA LYS A 107 -12.69 -20.05 8.02
C LYS A 107 -11.31 -19.79 7.41
N ILE A 108 -11.14 -18.65 6.76
CA ILE A 108 -9.85 -18.25 6.21
C ILE A 108 -8.96 -17.85 7.37
N LYS A 109 -7.91 -18.63 7.62
CA LYS A 109 -6.93 -18.36 8.68
C LYS A 109 -5.94 -17.29 8.23
N GLY A 110 -5.87 -16.15 8.92
CA GLY A 110 -4.90 -15.09 8.65
C GLY A 110 -3.55 -15.31 9.37
N LEU A 111 -2.59 -14.46 9.03
CA LEU A 111 -1.29 -14.37 9.70
C LEU A 111 -1.24 -13.27 10.78
N GLY A 112 -2.34 -12.52 10.97
CA GLY A 112 -2.45 -11.45 11.96
C GLY A 112 -1.72 -10.17 11.55
N VAL A 113 -1.08 -9.49 12.48
CA VAL A 113 -0.47 -8.17 12.25
C VAL A 113 1.05 -8.24 12.36
N VAL A 114 1.74 -7.63 11.40
CA VAL A 114 3.17 -7.33 11.47
C VAL A 114 3.32 -5.81 11.61
N ARG A 115 4.00 -5.38 12.68
CA ARG A 115 4.37 -3.98 12.87
C ARG A 115 5.73 -3.74 12.23
N GLY A 116 5.76 -2.87 11.20
CA GLY A 116 7.00 -2.49 10.55
C GLY A 116 7.79 -1.44 11.34
N PRO A 117 9.11 -1.42 11.20
CA PRO A 117 9.98 -0.47 11.87
C PRO A 117 9.78 0.98 11.42
N VAL A 118 9.35 1.20 10.17
CA VAL A 118 9.25 2.54 9.58
C VAL A 118 7.83 3.09 9.72
N GLN A 119 7.73 4.22 10.41
CA GLN A 119 6.48 4.94 10.60
C GLN A 119 6.64 6.39 10.13
N PHE A 120 5.65 6.88 9.37
CA PHE A 120 5.59 8.27 8.91
C PHE A 120 4.42 9.00 9.55
N THR A 121 4.61 10.27 9.87
CA THR A 121 3.50 11.18 10.15
C THR A 121 2.84 11.61 8.84
N PHE A 122 1.69 12.26 8.92
CA PHE A 122 1.20 13.01 7.77
C PHE A 122 2.13 14.18 7.46
N ALA A 123 2.42 14.40 6.18
CA ALA A 123 3.10 15.60 5.76
C ALA A 123 2.12 16.78 5.85
N ARG A 124 2.58 17.88 6.44
CA ARG A 124 1.79 19.11 6.63
C ARG A 124 2.47 20.27 5.95
N SER A 125 1.68 21.10 5.25
CA SER A 125 2.20 22.32 4.67
C SER A 125 2.67 23.29 5.78
N ILE A 126 3.83 23.91 5.59
CA ILE A 126 4.37 24.92 6.51
C ILE A 126 3.47 26.14 6.48
N ASP A 127 3.21 26.65 5.28
CA ASP A 127 2.31 27.79 5.05
C ASP A 127 0.90 27.33 4.68
N PRO A 128 -0.12 28.20 4.83
CA PRO A 128 -1.44 27.97 4.29
C PRO A 128 -1.39 27.72 2.78
N ILE A 129 -2.16 26.75 2.31
CA ILE A 129 -2.30 26.47 0.88
C ILE A 129 -3.62 27.02 0.35
N SER A 130 -3.63 27.40 -0.94
CA SER A 130 -4.82 27.74 -1.68
C SER A 130 -5.07 26.70 -2.78
N SER A 131 -6.24 26.10 -2.76
CA SER A 131 -6.68 25.18 -3.80
C SER A 131 -7.43 25.97 -4.89
N LYS A 132 -7.04 25.73 -6.14
CA LYS A 132 -7.71 26.29 -7.32
C LYS A 132 -8.46 25.18 -8.03
N SER A 133 -9.70 25.47 -8.44
CA SER A 133 -10.48 24.59 -9.30
C SER A 133 -10.36 25.06 -10.75
N ASN A 134 -9.96 24.15 -11.63
CA ASN A 134 -9.83 24.41 -13.05
C ASN A 134 -10.78 23.48 -13.80
N SER A 135 -11.65 24.04 -14.63
CA SER A 135 -12.52 23.25 -15.50
C SER A 135 -11.70 22.68 -16.67
N VAL A 136 -11.90 21.42 -16.96
CA VAL A 136 -11.27 20.71 -18.08
C VAL A 136 -12.37 20.12 -18.94
N THR A 137 -12.38 20.46 -20.23
CA THR A 137 -13.35 19.97 -21.18
C THR A 137 -12.71 18.94 -22.11
N ARG A 138 -13.33 17.78 -22.23
CA ARG A 138 -12.97 16.77 -23.21
C ARG A 138 -13.90 16.88 -24.40
N CYS A 139 -13.34 17.01 -25.60
CA CYS A 139 -14.07 17.20 -26.85
C CYS A 139 -14.74 15.94 -27.40
N CYS A 140 -14.85 14.86 -26.62
CA CYS A 140 -15.49 13.61 -27.03
C CYS A 140 -16.33 13.01 -25.91
N ILE A 141 -17.33 12.24 -26.30
CA ILE A 141 -18.22 11.50 -25.43
C ILE A 141 -17.74 10.04 -25.31
N THR A 142 -18.19 9.33 -24.26
CA THR A 142 -17.78 7.94 -24.00
C THR A 142 -18.88 6.94 -24.33
N LYS A 143 -20.14 7.36 -24.29
CA LYS A 143 -21.29 6.45 -24.42
C LYS A 143 -22.15 6.90 -25.62
N GLU A 144 -22.52 5.98 -26.49
CA GLU A 144 -23.37 6.26 -27.65
C GLU A 144 -24.70 6.93 -27.27
N ARG A 145 -25.28 6.58 -26.13
CA ARG A 145 -26.52 7.20 -25.63
C ARG A 145 -26.41 8.69 -25.31
N ASP A 146 -25.18 9.18 -25.08
CA ASP A 146 -24.92 10.59 -24.76
C ASP A 146 -24.60 11.39 -26.03
N ALA A 147 -24.55 10.75 -27.20
CA ALA A 147 -24.14 11.34 -28.48
C ALA A 147 -25.16 12.33 -29.05
N SER A 148 -26.44 12.16 -28.69
CA SER A 148 -27.51 13.05 -29.18
C SER A 148 -27.65 14.36 -28.39
N ASP A 149 -27.20 14.36 -27.12
CA ASP A 149 -27.50 15.45 -26.19
C ASP A 149 -26.27 16.23 -25.70
N LYS A 150 -25.05 15.72 -25.91
CA LYS A 150 -23.81 16.32 -25.38
C LYS A 150 -22.64 16.16 -26.34
N ASP A 151 -22.04 17.28 -26.70
CA ASP A 151 -20.83 17.31 -27.51
C ASP A 151 -19.56 17.15 -26.67
N ASN A 152 -19.64 17.39 -25.36
CA ASN A 152 -18.49 17.54 -24.47
C ASN A 152 -18.71 16.88 -23.10
N THR A 153 -17.62 16.45 -22.47
CA THR A 153 -17.61 16.06 -21.05
C THR A 153 -16.78 17.05 -20.25
N ILE A 154 -17.38 17.68 -19.26
CA ILE A 154 -16.72 18.65 -18.38
C ILE A 154 -16.35 17.98 -17.07
N GLY A 155 -15.11 18.18 -16.63
CA GLY A 155 -14.61 17.76 -15.32
C GLY A 155 -13.87 18.91 -14.63
N ASN A 156 -13.70 18.82 -13.32
CA ASN A 156 -12.93 19.79 -12.56
C ASN A 156 -11.62 19.16 -12.07
N LYS A 157 -10.53 19.90 -12.17
CA LYS A 157 -9.21 19.53 -11.65
C LYS A 157 -8.79 20.53 -10.58
N TYR A 158 -8.54 19.99 -9.39
CA TYR A 158 -8.07 20.82 -8.28
C TYR A 158 -6.54 20.81 -8.25
N THR A 159 -5.95 22.00 -8.12
CA THR A 159 -4.50 22.18 -8.06
C THR A 159 -4.13 23.08 -6.89
N VAL A 160 -2.94 22.88 -6.34
CA VAL A 160 -2.30 23.76 -5.38
C VAL A 160 -1.13 24.43 -6.09
N SER A 161 -1.12 25.77 -6.12
CA SER A 161 -0.11 26.52 -6.87
C SER A 161 1.29 26.37 -6.30
N TYR A 162 1.39 26.33 -4.96
CA TYR A 162 2.64 26.13 -4.21
C TYR A 162 2.34 25.58 -2.83
N GLY A 163 3.25 24.77 -2.29
CA GLY A 163 3.22 24.34 -0.90
C GLY A 163 4.52 23.63 -0.54
N LEU A 164 5.13 24.04 0.56
CA LEU A 164 6.25 23.34 1.18
C LEU A 164 5.71 22.48 2.31
N TYR A 165 5.97 21.16 2.24
CA TYR A 165 5.45 20.18 3.20
C TYR A 165 6.57 19.59 4.03
N ARG A 166 6.32 19.42 5.32
CA ARG A 166 7.22 18.76 6.27
C ARG A 166 6.57 17.48 6.76
N MET A 167 7.34 16.40 6.76
CA MET A 167 6.97 15.08 7.28
C MET A 167 8.05 14.61 8.26
N HIS A 168 7.66 13.88 9.27
CA HIS A 168 8.59 13.17 10.15
C HIS A 168 8.46 11.68 9.91
N GLY A 169 9.61 11.00 9.95
CA GLY A 169 9.71 9.55 9.87
C GLY A 169 10.49 9.01 11.05
N PHE A 170 10.13 7.83 11.51
CA PHE A 170 10.78 7.14 12.62
C PHE A 170 11.13 5.73 12.19
N ILE A 171 12.33 5.27 12.55
CA ILE A 171 12.79 3.90 12.32
C ILE A 171 13.10 3.27 13.67
N SER A 172 12.30 2.27 14.05
CA SER A 172 12.46 1.52 15.30
C SER A 172 13.47 0.40 15.13
N ALA A 173 14.60 0.47 15.85
CA ALA A 173 15.61 -0.59 15.83
C ALA A 173 15.05 -1.93 16.35
N THR A 174 14.19 -1.89 17.38
CA THR A 174 13.61 -3.10 17.98
C THR A 174 12.63 -3.80 17.03
N ASP A 175 11.86 -3.05 16.24
CA ASP A 175 10.93 -3.62 15.26
C ASP A 175 11.67 -4.05 13.99
N ALA A 176 12.80 -3.40 13.63
CA ALA A 176 13.67 -3.80 12.53
C ALA A 176 14.22 -5.23 12.72
N VAL A 177 14.67 -5.55 13.95
CA VAL A 177 15.13 -6.91 14.30
C VAL A 177 14.01 -7.95 14.11
N LYS A 178 12.76 -7.61 14.49
CA LYS A 178 11.62 -8.53 14.37
C LYS A 178 11.20 -8.82 12.95
N THR A 179 11.33 -7.82 12.05
CA THR A 179 10.90 -7.95 10.66
C THR A 179 12.02 -8.34 9.72
N GLY A 180 13.28 -8.30 10.17
CA GLY A 180 14.45 -8.51 9.34
C GLY A 180 14.79 -7.30 8.44
N PHE A 181 14.32 -6.10 8.79
CA PHE A 181 14.66 -4.87 8.08
C PHE A 181 16.13 -4.54 8.24
N SER A 182 16.87 -4.56 7.15
CA SER A 182 18.33 -4.46 7.10
C SER A 182 18.82 -3.04 6.80
N GLU A 183 20.13 -2.81 6.97
CA GLU A 183 20.79 -1.58 6.54
C GLU A 183 20.58 -1.31 5.03
N ARG A 184 20.62 -2.36 4.20
CA ARG A 184 20.35 -2.26 2.75
C ARG A 184 18.92 -1.82 2.47
N ASP A 185 17.96 -2.29 3.25
CA ASP A 185 16.56 -1.87 3.12
C ASP A 185 16.38 -0.41 3.54
N LYS A 186 17.13 0.04 4.56
CA LYS A 186 17.15 1.43 5.02
C LYS A 186 17.74 2.35 3.95
N ASP A 187 18.85 1.96 3.34
CA ASP A 187 19.48 2.76 2.28
C ASP A 187 18.55 2.87 1.06
N LEU A 188 17.89 1.77 0.68
CA LEU A 188 16.87 1.74 -0.36
C LEU A 188 15.66 2.62 0.00
N LEU A 189 15.26 2.66 1.27
CA LEU A 189 14.20 3.56 1.75
C LEU A 189 14.59 5.03 1.54
N PHE A 190 15.80 5.42 1.94
CA PHE A 190 16.28 6.80 1.79
C PHE A 190 16.41 7.19 0.32
N GLU A 191 16.95 6.30 -0.52
CA GLU A 191 17.01 6.48 -1.97
C GLU A 191 15.61 6.67 -2.56
N SER A 192 14.64 5.83 -2.16
CA SER A 192 13.27 5.92 -2.63
C SER A 192 12.55 7.18 -2.19
N LEU A 193 12.85 7.74 -1.01
CA LEU A 193 12.29 9.00 -0.54
C LEU A 193 12.85 10.19 -1.32
N ILE A 194 14.13 10.18 -1.67
CA ILE A 194 14.77 11.23 -2.46
C ILE A 194 14.22 11.23 -3.90
N ASN A 195 13.92 10.07 -4.46
CA ASN A 195 13.44 9.93 -5.84
C ASN A 195 11.92 9.69 -5.93
N ALA A 196 11.18 9.91 -4.85
CA ALA A 196 9.77 9.52 -4.68
C ALA A 196 8.82 10.05 -5.78
N PHE A 197 9.14 11.17 -6.41
CA PHE A 197 8.29 11.86 -7.38
C PHE A 197 8.82 11.83 -8.80
N GLU A 198 10.02 11.31 -9.06
CA GLU A 198 10.61 11.29 -10.40
C GLU A 198 9.73 10.55 -11.41
N ASN A 199 9.08 9.49 -10.99
CA ASN A 199 8.21 8.69 -11.84
C ASN A 199 6.70 8.91 -11.58
N ASP A 200 6.33 9.99 -10.89
CA ASP A 200 4.93 10.32 -10.54
C ASP A 200 4.47 11.64 -11.14
N ARG A 201 4.97 12.00 -12.29
CA ARG A 201 4.67 13.27 -12.94
C ARG A 201 3.28 13.25 -13.59
N SER A 202 2.53 14.33 -13.42
CA SER A 202 1.27 14.56 -14.12
C SER A 202 1.06 16.06 -14.29
N ALA A 203 0.08 16.48 -15.10
CA ALA A 203 -0.21 17.89 -15.33
C ALA A 203 -0.45 18.72 -14.04
N ALA A 204 -0.94 18.07 -12.95
CA ALA A 204 -1.12 18.75 -11.66
C ALA A 204 0.05 18.52 -10.69
N ARG A 205 1.04 17.70 -11.05
CA ARG A 205 2.17 17.28 -10.23
C ARG A 205 3.48 17.26 -11.01
N GLY A 206 3.64 18.20 -11.95
CA GLY A 206 4.82 18.27 -12.79
C GLY A 206 6.09 18.64 -12.02
N GLU A 207 5.95 19.43 -10.96
CA GLU A 207 7.07 20.01 -10.21
C GLU A 207 7.09 19.62 -8.74
N MET A 208 6.59 18.42 -8.40
CA MET A 208 6.73 17.89 -7.04
C MET A 208 8.11 17.27 -6.87
N ASN A 209 8.89 17.83 -5.94
CA ASN A 209 10.26 17.39 -5.68
C ASN A 209 10.54 17.30 -4.18
N PRO A 210 11.24 16.27 -3.69
CA PRO A 210 11.85 16.27 -2.38
C PRO A 210 12.88 17.40 -2.29
N ARG A 211 12.80 18.23 -1.27
CA ARG A 211 13.70 19.38 -1.10
C ARG A 211 14.86 19.07 -0.19
N GLY A 212 14.68 18.12 0.72
CA GLY A 212 15.72 17.69 1.64
C GLY A 212 15.27 16.51 2.47
N LEU A 213 16.21 15.64 2.81
CA LEU A 213 16.06 14.55 3.76
C LEU A 213 17.10 14.75 4.86
N ILE A 214 16.65 14.98 6.10
CA ILE A 214 17.50 15.16 7.27
C ILE A 214 17.39 13.91 8.11
N ILE A 215 18.53 13.28 8.41
CA ILE A 215 18.60 12.01 9.13
C ILE A 215 19.29 12.25 10.47
N PHE A 216 18.59 11.93 11.57
CA PHE A 216 19.15 11.89 12.90
C PHE A 216 19.40 10.43 13.29
N LYS A 217 20.64 10.07 13.57
CA LYS A 217 21.00 8.74 14.06
C LYS A 217 21.25 8.82 15.55
N HIS A 218 20.51 8.04 16.32
CA HIS A 218 20.67 7.91 17.76
C HIS A 218 21.62 6.75 18.10
N GLU A 219 22.36 6.86 19.19
CA GLU A 219 23.25 5.80 19.68
C GLU A 219 22.44 4.71 20.41
N SER A 220 21.36 5.15 21.09
CA SER A 220 20.45 4.23 21.81
C SER A 220 19.34 3.70 20.87
N PRO A 221 18.94 2.41 21.02
CA PRO A 221 17.78 1.87 20.32
C PRO A 221 16.44 2.54 20.64
N LEU A 222 16.39 3.30 21.72
CA LEU A 222 15.20 4.02 22.18
C LEU A 222 15.18 5.51 21.80
N GLY A 223 16.27 6.02 21.24
CA GLY A 223 16.43 7.41 20.86
C GLY A 223 17.34 8.19 21.80
#